data_5d75d5ef442f0082c82fe652f80f99a0
#
_entry.id   5d75d5ef442f0082c82fe652f80f99a0
#
_cell.length_a   1.000
_cell.length_b   1.000
_cell.length_c   1.000
_cell.angle_alpha   90.00
_cell.angle_beta   90.00
_cell.angle_gamma   90.00
#
_symmetry.space_group_name_H-M   'P 1'
#
loop_
_entity.id
_entity.type
_entity.pdbx_description
1 polymer ?
#
loop_
_entity_poly.entity_id
_entity_poly.type
_entity_poly.pdbx_seq_one_letter_code
_entity_poly.pdbx_strand_id
1 'polypeptide(L)'
;MSVPRVTIGRMDKMRRLRLAKDAMDRDWADPALDLDAVAAHAGYSRYHFVRAFKEAYGETPGQYLTHRRIERAEELLRAADLTVTEICHLVGFSSLGTFSTRFKARTGLTPSEYRTKHVGSGAALIPGCYAMLWAGGFPRRALPDQDRNSGEAP
;
A
#
# COMPACT_ATOMS: atom_id res chain seq x y z
N MET A 1 -38.51 24.92 7.24
CA MET A 1 -38.11 23.54 6.93
C MET A 1 -36.78 23.24 7.62
N SER A 2 -36.84 22.50 8.70
CA SER A 2 -35.63 22.13 9.46
C SER A 2 -34.92 20.97 8.72
N VAL A 3 -33.77 21.24 8.15
CA VAL A 3 -32.86 20.18 7.64
C VAL A 3 -32.38 19.41 8.87
N PRO A 4 -32.55 18.09 8.94
CA PRO A 4 -32.15 17.34 10.12
C PRO A 4 -30.63 17.43 10.31
N ARG A 5 -30.20 17.94 11.47
CA ARG A 5 -28.80 18.04 11.91
C ARG A 5 -28.01 16.71 11.80
N VAL A 6 -28.72 15.59 11.77
CA VAL A 6 -28.17 14.24 11.64
C VAL A 6 -27.50 14.01 10.27
N THR A 7 -27.99 14.62 9.22
CA THR A 7 -27.49 14.44 7.84
C THR A 7 -26.11 15.11 7.64
N ILE A 8 -25.91 16.29 8.24
CA ILE A 8 -24.67 17.06 8.09
C ILE A 8 -23.50 16.34 8.79
N GLY A 9 -23.69 15.86 9.99
CA GLY A 9 -22.65 15.12 10.72
C GLY A 9 -22.28 13.79 10.07
N ARG A 10 -23.23 13.09 9.44
CA ARG A 10 -22.99 11.85 8.71
C ARG A 10 -22.22 12.10 7.42
N MET A 11 -22.52 13.17 6.69
CA MET A 11 -21.81 13.57 5.49
C MET A 11 -20.37 13.99 5.81
N ASP A 12 -20.16 14.72 6.88
CA ASP A 12 -18.82 15.12 7.33
C ASP A 12 -17.98 13.91 7.76
N LYS A 13 -18.56 12.96 8.49
CA LYS A 13 -17.92 11.70 8.86
C LYS A 13 -17.44 10.92 7.61
N MET A 14 -18.31 10.74 6.63
CA MET A 14 -17.99 10.02 5.40
C MET A 14 -16.92 10.75 4.57
N ARG A 15 -16.97 12.08 4.53
CA ARG A 15 -15.93 12.88 3.85
C ARG A 15 -14.56 12.69 4.48
N ARG A 16 -14.46 12.71 5.80
CA ARG A 16 -13.20 12.50 6.53
C ARG A 16 -12.66 11.08 6.31
N LEU A 17 -13.51 10.07 6.36
CA LEU A 17 -13.11 8.68 6.09
C LEU A 17 -12.64 8.49 4.65
N ARG A 18 -13.25 9.18 3.69
CA ARG A 18 -12.80 9.17 2.29
C ARG A 18 -11.43 9.80 2.15
N LEU A 19 -11.16 10.94 2.78
CA LEU A 19 -9.84 11.58 2.78
C LEU A 19 -8.76 10.65 3.35
N ALA A 20 -9.07 9.95 4.43
CA ALA A 20 -8.14 8.96 5.00
C ALA A 20 -7.89 7.79 4.03
N LYS A 21 -8.95 7.27 3.42
CA LYS A 21 -8.86 6.20 2.42
C LYS A 21 -8.05 6.63 1.20
N ASP A 22 -8.29 7.82 0.68
CA ASP A 22 -7.55 8.37 -0.47
C ASP A 22 -6.06 8.55 -0.15
N ALA A 23 -5.71 8.97 1.08
CA ALA A 23 -4.32 9.04 1.53
C ALA A 23 -3.68 7.65 1.58
N MET A 24 -4.38 6.64 2.06
CA MET A 24 -3.90 5.25 2.06
C MET A 24 -3.75 4.71 0.63
N ASP A 25 -4.68 5.02 -0.28
CA ASP A 25 -4.63 4.61 -1.68
C ASP A 25 -3.50 5.29 -2.45
N ARG A 26 -3.09 6.48 -2.05
CA ARG A 26 -1.96 7.18 -2.64
C ARG A 26 -0.62 6.64 -2.16
N ASP A 27 -0.52 6.37 -0.86
CA ASP A 27 0.75 6.08 -0.18
C ASP A 27 0.87 4.60 0.25
N TRP A 28 0.04 3.71 -0.30
CA TRP A 28 -0.03 2.28 0.10
C TRP A 28 1.30 1.54 0.01
N ALA A 29 2.19 1.93 -0.93
CA ALA A 29 3.49 1.30 -1.13
C ALA A 29 4.57 1.78 -0.16
N ASP A 30 4.31 2.84 0.60
CA ASP A 30 5.24 3.35 1.61
C ASP A 30 5.23 2.43 2.84
N PRO A 31 6.37 1.76 3.16
CA PRO A 31 6.45 0.91 4.34
C PRO A 31 6.36 1.71 5.65
N ALA A 32 6.64 3.03 5.60
CA ALA A 32 6.56 3.95 6.72
C ALA A 32 5.17 4.59 6.88
N LEU A 33 4.17 4.20 6.06
CA LEU A 33 2.81 4.73 6.19
C LEU A 33 2.25 4.47 7.58
N ASP A 34 2.09 5.56 8.32
CA ASP A 34 1.57 5.55 9.68
C ASP A 34 0.06 5.79 9.70
N LEU A 35 -0.68 4.76 10.10
CA LEU A 35 -2.15 4.83 10.21
C LEU A 35 -2.62 5.78 11.32
N ASP A 36 -1.78 6.04 12.33
CA ASP A 36 -2.11 7.02 13.38
C ASP A 36 -2.03 8.44 12.81
N ALA A 37 -1.04 8.72 11.98
CA ALA A 37 -0.93 9.99 11.26
C ALA A 37 -2.09 10.18 10.26
N VAL A 38 -2.49 9.13 9.56
CA VAL A 38 -3.66 9.15 8.65
C VAL A 38 -4.94 9.45 9.42
N ALA A 39 -5.14 8.82 10.58
CA ALA A 39 -6.30 9.07 11.45
C ALA A 39 -6.34 10.51 11.96
N ALA A 40 -5.20 11.01 12.46
CA ALA A 40 -5.07 12.38 12.96
C ALA A 40 -5.34 13.42 11.87
N HIS A 41 -4.82 13.19 10.65
CA HIS A 41 -5.07 14.07 9.50
C HIS A 41 -6.55 14.12 9.11
N ALA A 42 -7.27 13.01 9.27
CA ALA A 42 -8.72 12.93 9.07
C ALA A 42 -9.55 13.40 10.28
N GLY A 43 -8.92 13.87 11.35
CA GLY A 43 -9.59 14.38 12.55
C GLY A 43 -10.16 13.30 13.47
N TYR A 44 -9.54 12.11 13.46
CA TYR A 44 -9.89 10.98 14.32
C TYR A 44 -8.77 10.62 15.29
N SER A 45 -9.12 10.15 16.49
CA SER A 45 -8.23 9.34 17.30
C SER A 45 -8.09 7.93 16.66
N ARG A 46 -6.99 7.24 16.95
CA ARG A 46 -6.75 5.87 16.41
C ARG A 46 -7.94 4.94 16.64
N TYR A 47 -8.44 4.87 17.85
CA TYR A 47 -9.57 4.00 18.20
C TYR A 47 -10.83 4.32 17.40
N HIS A 48 -11.21 5.60 17.36
CA HIS A 48 -12.39 6.03 16.62
C HIS A 48 -12.23 5.85 15.12
N PHE A 49 -11.02 6.03 14.60
CA PHE A 49 -10.72 5.81 13.18
C PHE A 49 -10.93 4.35 12.77
N VAL A 50 -10.34 3.41 13.51
CA VAL A 50 -10.48 1.98 13.23
C VAL A 50 -11.95 1.56 13.23
N ARG A 51 -12.70 1.98 14.23
CA ARG A 51 -14.13 1.67 14.37
C ARG A 51 -14.97 2.30 13.25
N ALA A 52 -14.77 3.59 12.99
CA ALA A 52 -15.52 4.30 11.97
C ALA A 52 -15.22 3.80 10.56
N PHE A 53 -13.95 3.48 10.27
CA PHE A 53 -13.53 2.93 9.00
C PHE A 53 -14.13 1.53 8.77
N LYS A 54 -14.07 0.65 9.77
CA LYS A 54 -14.68 -0.68 9.70
C LYS A 54 -16.19 -0.62 9.52
N GLU A 55 -16.87 0.31 10.20
CA GLU A 55 -18.30 0.52 10.03
C GLU A 55 -18.67 0.98 8.62
N ALA A 56 -17.84 1.83 8.00
CA ALA A 56 -18.09 2.40 6.69
C ALA A 56 -17.69 1.46 5.54
N TYR A 57 -16.59 0.71 5.69
CA TYR A 57 -15.98 -0.09 4.61
C TYR A 57 -15.94 -1.61 4.87
N GLY A 58 -16.40 -2.06 6.03
CA GLY A 58 -16.47 -3.49 6.37
C GLY A 58 -15.17 -4.10 6.89
N GLU A 59 -14.06 -3.39 6.83
CA GLU A 59 -12.74 -3.85 7.28
C GLU A 59 -11.96 -2.74 8.00
N THR A 60 -10.98 -3.13 8.80
CA THR A 60 -10.13 -2.14 9.50
C THR A 60 -9.18 -1.46 8.51
N PRO A 61 -8.66 -0.25 8.83
CA PRO A 61 -7.67 0.43 7.98
C PRO A 61 -6.43 -0.42 7.71
N GLY A 62 -5.96 -1.15 8.72
CA GLY A 62 -4.80 -2.05 8.59
C GLY A 62 -5.08 -3.23 7.64
N GLN A 63 -6.27 -3.83 7.72
CA GLN A 63 -6.70 -4.87 6.79
C GLN A 63 -6.83 -4.31 5.37
N TYR A 64 -7.45 -3.18 5.22
CA TYR A 64 -7.59 -2.49 3.93
C TYR A 64 -6.22 -2.26 3.27
N LEU A 65 -5.27 -1.68 4.00
CA LEU A 65 -3.91 -1.43 3.48
C LEU A 65 -3.20 -2.73 3.08
N THR A 66 -3.32 -3.77 3.92
CA THR A 66 -2.76 -5.10 3.62
C THR A 66 -3.37 -5.68 2.35
N HIS A 67 -4.69 -5.58 2.19
CA HIS A 67 -5.38 -6.07 0.99
C HIS A 67 -4.90 -5.36 -0.27
N ARG A 68 -4.78 -4.03 -0.25
CA ARG A 68 -4.27 -3.24 -1.38
C ARG A 68 -2.85 -3.64 -1.78
N ARG A 69 -1.99 -3.86 -0.80
CA ARG A 69 -0.61 -4.33 -1.01
C ARG A 69 -0.57 -5.74 -1.62
N ILE A 70 -1.40 -6.65 -1.13
CA ILE A 70 -1.47 -8.01 -1.66
C ILE A 70 -2.04 -8.03 -3.08
N GLU A 71 -3.11 -7.30 -3.39
CA GLU A 71 -3.66 -7.17 -4.74
C GLU A 71 -2.60 -6.70 -5.73
N ARG A 72 -1.80 -5.71 -5.34
CA ARG A 72 -0.71 -5.23 -6.20
C ARG A 72 0.41 -6.26 -6.36
N ALA A 73 0.71 -7.01 -5.30
CA ALA A 73 1.67 -8.12 -5.38
C ALA A 73 1.19 -9.22 -6.32
N GLU A 74 -0.09 -9.57 -6.34
CA GLU A 74 -0.67 -10.53 -7.27
C GLU A 74 -0.47 -10.10 -8.73
N GLU A 75 -0.71 -8.82 -9.04
CA GLU A 75 -0.48 -8.26 -10.38
C GLU A 75 1.00 -8.36 -10.79
N LEU A 76 1.91 -7.97 -9.90
CA LEU A 76 3.36 -8.03 -10.15
C LEU A 76 3.86 -9.47 -10.29
N LEU A 77 3.37 -10.40 -9.49
CA LEU A 77 3.72 -11.82 -9.60
C LEU A 77 3.31 -12.43 -10.93
N ARG A 78 2.19 -11.98 -11.50
CA ARG A 78 1.70 -12.45 -12.80
C ARG A 78 2.40 -11.83 -13.99
N ALA A 79 2.82 -10.58 -13.89
CA ALA A 79 3.19 -9.78 -15.05
C ALA A 79 4.66 -9.35 -15.08
N ALA A 80 5.35 -9.32 -13.93
CA ALA A 80 6.67 -8.72 -13.83
C ALA A 80 7.78 -9.75 -13.58
N ASP A 81 8.92 -9.54 -14.23
CA ASP A 81 10.17 -10.27 -13.95
C ASP A 81 10.88 -9.66 -12.74
N LEU A 82 10.28 -9.88 -11.57
CA LEU A 82 10.80 -9.45 -10.27
C LEU A 82 10.81 -10.64 -9.31
N THR A 83 11.79 -10.70 -8.44
CA THR A 83 11.83 -11.71 -7.38
C THR A 83 10.71 -11.48 -6.37
N VAL A 84 10.33 -12.51 -5.64
CA VAL A 84 9.33 -12.40 -4.56
C VAL A 84 9.78 -11.38 -3.49
N THR A 85 11.09 -11.34 -3.19
CA THR A 85 11.66 -10.37 -2.24
C THR A 85 11.55 -8.93 -2.77
N GLU A 86 11.85 -8.69 -4.03
CA GLU A 86 11.67 -7.37 -4.64
C GLU A 86 10.22 -6.92 -4.62
N ILE A 87 9.28 -7.81 -4.96
CA ILE A 87 7.85 -7.51 -4.89
C ILE A 87 7.42 -7.21 -3.46
N CYS A 88 7.85 -8.00 -2.47
CA CYS A 88 7.59 -7.76 -1.06
C CYS A 88 7.91 -6.31 -0.65
N HIS A 89 9.11 -5.85 -0.99
CA HIS A 89 9.53 -4.48 -0.66
C HIS A 89 8.83 -3.42 -1.50
N LEU A 90 8.59 -3.67 -2.77
CA LEU A 90 7.86 -2.76 -3.67
C LEU A 90 6.45 -2.48 -3.20
N VAL A 91 5.76 -3.48 -2.67
CA VAL A 91 4.39 -3.31 -2.17
C VAL A 91 4.31 -2.85 -0.71
N GLY A 92 5.45 -2.48 -0.12
CA GLY A 92 5.49 -1.82 1.19
C GLY A 92 5.58 -2.75 2.41
N PHE A 93 5.89 -4.03 2.23
CA PHE A 93 6.23 -4.91 3.36
C PHE A 93 7.72 -4.80 3.70
N SER A 94 8.01 -4.72 4.99
CA SER A 94 9.39 -4.71 5.50
C SER A 94 9.96 -6.12 5.77
N SER A 95 9.09 -7.13 5.86
CA SER A 95 9.43 -8.52 6.19
C SER A 95 8.83 -9.48 5.17
N LEU A 96 9.69 -10.31 4.56
CA LEU A 96 9.28 -11.36 3.63
C LEU A 96 8.38 -12.41 4.31
N GLY A 97 8.65 -12.75 5.56
CA GLY A 97 7.85 -13.69 6.34
C GLY A 97 6.43 -13.19 6.57
N THR A 98 6.27 -11.93 6.96
CA THR A 98 4.96 -11.28 7.13
C THR A 98 4.22 -11.20 5.79
N PHE A 99 4.91 -10.79 4.73
CA PHE A 99 4.35 -10.75 3.38
C PHE A 99 3.81 -12.11 2.95
N SER A 100 4.63 -13.16 3.02
CA SER A 100 4.26 -14.51 2.60
C SER A 100 3.07 -15.06 3.40
N THR A 101 3.05 -14.83 4.71
CA THR A 101 1.93 -15.25 5.58
C THR A 101 0.63 -14.53 5.22
N ARG A 102 0.68 -13.22 5.03
CA ARG A 102 -0.50 -12.41 4.65
C ARG A 102 -0.98 -12.74 3.24
N PHE A 103 -0.05 -12.95 2.31
CA PHE A 103 -0.35 -13.34 0.94
C PHE A 103 -1.07 -14.70 0.90
N LYS A 104 -0.51 -15.71 1.59
CA LYS A 104 -1.12 -17.05 1.68
C LYS A 104 -2.48 -17.02 2.36
N ALA A 105 -2.64 -16.24 3.42
CA ALA A 105 -3.93 -16.10 4.11
C ALA A 105 -5.03 -15.56 3.20
N ARG A 106 -4.69 -14.68 2.24
CA ARG A 106 -5.66 -14.11 1.32
C ARG A 106 -5.89 -14.94 0.06
N THR A 107 -4.84 -15.49 -0.52
CA THR A 107 -4.90 -16.17 -1.83
C THR A 107 -4.97 -17.69 -1.74
N GLY A 108 -4.65 -18.26 -0.58
CA GLY A 108 -4.51 -19.70 -0.37
C GLY A 108 -3.16 -20.28 -0.83
N LEU A 109 -2.32 -19.50 -1.49
CA LEU A 109 -1.03 -19.91 -2.06
C LEU A 109 0.11 -19.03 -1.53
N THR A 110 1.31 -19.59 -1.42
CA THR A 110 2.50 -18.77 -1.23
C THR A 110 2.76 -17.91 -2.49
N PRO A 111 3.50 -16.79 -2.37
CA PRO A 111 3.82 -15.96 -3.53
C PRO A 111 4.49 -16.74 -4.67
N SER A 112 5.40 -17.68 -4.36
CA SER A 112 6.07 -18.51 -5.34
C SER A 112 5.14 -19.50 -6.02
N GLU A 113 4.28 -20.17 -5.27
CA GLU A 113 3.23 -21.07 -5.80
C GLU A 113 2.24 -20.32 -6.67
N TYR A 114 1.86 -19.11 -6.25
CA TYR A 114 0.96 -18.24 -7.01
C TYR A 114 1.58 -17.88 -8.37
N ARG A 115 2.85 -17.49 -8.40
CA ARG A 115 3.57 -17.22 -9.65
C ARG A 115 3.59 -18.44 -10.56
N THR A 116 4.01 -19.59 -10.05
CA THR A 116 4.07 -20.83 -10.83
C THR A 116 2.73 -21.21 -11.44
N LYS A 117 1.64 -21.00 -10.71
CA LYS A 117 0.29 -21.30 -11.17
C LYS A 117 -0.22 -20.34 -12.24
N HIS A 118 0.14 -19.06 -12.18
CA HIS A 118 -0.45 -18.00 -13.01
C HIS A 118 0.46 -17.51 -14.15
N VAL A 119 1.77 -17.75 -14.05
CA VAL A 119 2.70 -17.50 -15.15
C VAL A 119 2.87 -18.77 -15.96
N GLY A 120 2.15 -18.87 -17.09
CA GLY A 120 2.31 -20.00 -18.01
C GLY A 120 3.75 -20.06 -18.55
N SER A 121 4.25 -21.27 -18.84
CA SER A 121 5.56 -21.47 -19.48
C SER A 121 5.60 -20.71 -20.80
N GLY A 122 6.42 -19.66 -20.88
CA GLY A 122 6.61 -18.86 -22.09
C GLY A 122 5.89 -17.50 -22.12
N ALA A 123 5.23 -17.08 -21.04
CA ALA A 123 4.74 -15.72 -20.96
C ALA A 123 5.91 -14.73 -20.94
N ALA A 124 5.90 -13.76 -21.85
CA ALA A 124 6.86 -12.66 -21.83
C ALA A 124 6.52 -11.78 -20.62
N LEU A 125 7.34 -11.85 -19.58
CA LEU A 125 7.19 -11.00 -18.41
C LEU A 125 7.64 -9.57 -18.75
N ILE A 126 6.95 -8.60 -18.19
CA ILE A 126 7.35 -7.19 -18.28
C ILE A 126 8.68 -7.03 -17.53
N PRO A 127 9.72 -6.44 -18.16
CA PRO A 127 10.98 -6.20 -17.47
C PRO A 127 10.78 -5.48 -16.14
N GLY A 128 11.53 -5.90 -15.13
CA GLY A 128 11.37 -5.38 -13.76
C GLY A 128 11.48 -3.86 -13.64
N CYS A 129 12.34 -3.23 -14.45
CA CYS A 129 12.46 -1.76 -14.49
C CYS A 129 11.17 -1.08 -14.99
N TYR A 130 10.46 -1.68 -15.94
CA TYR A 130 9.15 -1.18 -16.41
C TYR A 130 8.05 -1.38 -15.37
N ALA A 131 8.05 -2.53 -14.69
CA ALA A 131 7.11 -2.82 -13.63
C ALA A 131 7.28 -1.86 -12.44
N MET A 132 8.51 -1.46 -12.12
CA MET A 132 8.81 -0.45 -11.10
C MET A 132 8.23 0.93 -11.46
N LEU A 133 8.33 1.36 -12.71
CA LEU A 133 7.72 2.60 -13.19
C LEU A 133 6.20 2.54 -13.14
N TRP A 134 5.63 1.38 -13.44
CA TRP A 134 4.18 1.17 -13.50
C TRP A 134 3.53 1.05 -12.11
N ALA A 135 4.28 0.55 -11.13
CA ALA A 135 3.83 0.42 -9.74
C ALA A 135 3.78 1.76 -8.97
N GLY A 136 4.06 2.88 -9.63
CA GLY A 136 4.02 4.21 -9.00
C GLY A 136 5.40 4.81 -8.73
N GLY A 137 6.42 4.30 -9.42
CA GLY A 137 7.80 4.77 -9.29
C GLY A 137 8.53 4.17 -8.10
N PHE A 138 9.83 4.38 -8.08
CA PHE A 138 10.65 4.04 -6.91
C PHE A 138 10.06 4.70 -5.67
N PRO A 139 9.91 3.98 -4.55
CA PRO A 139 9.70 4.67 -3.30
C PRO A 139 10.74 5.76 -3.21
N ARG A 140 10.33 6.99 -2.93
CA ARG A 140 11.25 8.11 -2.70
C ARG A 140 12.08 7.84 -1.44
N ARG A 141 12.92 6.84 -1.53
CA ARG A 141 14.04 6.74 -0.63
C ARG A 141 14.99 7.81 -1.11
N ALA A 142 15.14 8.86 -0.31
CA ALA A 142 16.17 9.85 -0.51
C ALA A 142 17.45 9.11 -0.88
N LEU A 143 17.94 9.37 -2.09
CA LEU A 143 19.31 9.02 -2.43
C LEU A 143 20.16 9.64 -1.31
N PRO A 144 21.07 8.89 -0.68
CA PRO A 144 22.01 9.51 0.21
C PRO A 144 22.68 10.63 -0.59
N ASP A 145 22.71 11.80 0.02
CA ASP A 145 23.37 13.00 -0.51
C ASP A 145 24.80 12.59 -0.90
N GLN A 146 25.01 12.25 -2.16
CA GLN A 146 26.35 12.08 -2.70
C GLN A 146 26.84 13.45 -3.10
N ASP A 147 27.78 13.90 -2.28
CA ASP A 147 28.83 14.85 -2.62
C ASP A 147 28.45 16.31 -2.84
N ARG A 148 28.39 17.00 -1.74
CA ARG A 148 29.06 18.31 -1.68
C ARG A 148 30.45 18.14 -1.10
N ASN A 149 31.32 17.56 -1.88
CA ASN A 149 32.74 17.75 -1.69
C ASN A 149 33.38 18.21 -3.01
N SER A 150 33.09 19.42 -3.39
CA SER A 150 33.90 20.16 -4.33
C SER A 150 35.02 20.80 -3.54
N GLY A 151 36.15 20.10 -3.49
CA GLY A 151 37.38 20.60 -2.93
C GLY A 151 37.76 21.93 -3.56
N GLU A 152 37.86 22.92 -2.73
CA GLU A 152 38.72 24.06 -2.97
C GLU A 152 40.15 23.55 -2.93
N ALA A 153 40.83 23.65 -4.04
CA ALA A 153 42.27 23.53 -4.12
C ALA A 153 42.85 24.95 -4.31
N PRO A 154 44.03 25.25 -3.70
CA PRO A 154 44.63 26.58 -3.61
C PRO A 154 45.06 27.15 -4.96
#